data_2d2b4814e4bc4d6e70db2ec42fa3e415
#
_entry.id   2d2b4814e4bc4d6e70db2ec42fa3e415
#
_cell.length_a   1.000
_cell.length_b   1.000
_cell.length_c   1.000
_cell.angle_alpha   90.00
_cell.angle_beta   90.00
_cell.angle_gamma   90.00
#
_symmetry.space_group_name_H-M   'P 1'
#
loop_
_entity.id
_entity.type
_entity.pdbx_description
1 polymer ?
#
loop_
_entity_poly.entity_id
_entity_poly.type
_entity_poly.pdbx_seq_one_letter_code
_entity_poly.pdbx_strand_id
1 'polypeptide(L)'
;MCGFVGIFGMTDSTVDWRTKALKMSAKIRHRGPDWSGVYASDRCILAHERLAIVDPLSGGQPLYSQDGKKVLAVNGEIYNHQDIRSRYAGEYEFKTGSDCEVILALYEKKGIDFLEDLNGIYAFALYDSEKDAYLIARDPIGVIPLYIGRDKDGTVYVGSELKALEGFCDEYEPFLPGHYYWSKDGKMTSWYKRDWFEYDNVKDNVSDVKVLREALVAAVKRQLMSDVPYGVLLSGGLDSSIISAIAARFAQKRVEDNSKTTAWWPRLHSFAVGLKGAPDLAKAQEMADWIGTVHHEINYTVQEGLDAIRDVIYFIETYDVTTVRASTPMYLLARVIKSMGIKMVLSGEGSDEIFGGYLYFHKAPSAKALHEETVRKLGKLYQYDCLRANKSLAAWGVEGRVPFLDKEFLDVAMRLNPESKMCPGKTVEKRILREAFEDMLPESVAWRQKEQFSDGVGYNWIDSLKAVAESSVSDEQMAHAAERFPINPPMNKEEYCYRSIFEEHFPSESAARSVPSVPSVACSSAVALEWDAAFKNMNDPSGRAVAGVHNEAY
;
A
#
# COMPACT_ATOMS: atom_id res chain seq x y z
N MET A 1 -4.72 -2.54 -10.04
CA MET A 1 -5.55 -1.93 -8.97
C MET A 1 -6.70 -1.18 -9.58
N CYS A 2 -7.89 -1.64 -9.29
CA CYS A 2 -9.13 -0.99 -9.70
C CYS A 2 -9.41 0.29 -8.89
N GLY A 3 -10.56 0.88 -9.12
CA GLY A 3 -11.13 1.91 -8.28
C GLY A 3 -12.65 1.81 -8.31
N PHE A 4 -13.31 2.14 -7.22
CA PHE A 4 -14.76 2.22 -7.18
C PHE A 4 -15.25 3.39 -6.35
N VAL A 5 -16.47 3.80 -6.61
CA VAL A 5 -17.24 4.71 -5.77
C VAL A 5 -18.61 4.09 -5.48
N GLY A 6 -19.16 4.39 -4.30
CA GLY A 6 -20.48 3.99 -3.87
C GLY A 6 -21.26 5.14 -3.25
N ILE A 7 -22.57 5.20 -3.50
CA ILE A 7 -23.51 6.11 -2.85
C ILE A 7 -24.67 5.28 -2.31
N PHE A 8 -24.99 5.44 -1.03
CA PHE A 8 -25.99 4.64 -0.34
C PHE A 8 -26.96 5.51 0.47
N GLY A 9 -28.21 5.04 0.57
CA GLY A 9 -29.22 5.70 1.40
C GLY A 9 -29.72 7.01 0.83
N MET A 10 -29.71 7.15 -0.49
CA MET A 10 -30.21 8.32 -1.21
C MET A 10 -31.69 8.56 -0.93
N THR A 11 -32.07 9.78 -0.60
CA THR A 11 -33.45 10.16 -0.26
C THR A 11 -33.99 11.31 -1.12
N ASP A 12 -33.12 12.19 -1.61
CA ASP A 12 -33.51 13.36 -2.42
C ASP A 12 -33.72 12.98 -3.88
N SER A 13 -34.97 12.95 -4.32
CA SER A 13 -35.36 12.64 -5.70
C SER A 13 -35.03 13.74 -6.71
N THR A 14 -34.61 14.91 -6.25
CA THR A 14 -34.23 16.04 -7.13
C THR A 14 -32.77 15.96 -7.57
N VAL A 15 -31.94 15.14 -6.90
CA VAL A 15 -30.53 14.95 -7.22
C VAL A 15 -30.36 13.91 -8.31
N ASP A 16 -29.63 14.23 -9.35
CA ASP A 16 -29.16 13.24 -10.34
C ASP A 16 -27.97 12.44 -9.76
N TRP A 17 -28.29 11.49 -8.93
CA TRP A 17 -27.34 10.62 -8.21
C TRP A 17 -26.43 9.85 -9.16
N ARG A 18 -26.96 9.40 -10.29
CA ARG A 18 -26.19 8.65 -11.29
C ARG A 18 -25.10 9.54 -11.90
N THR A 19 -25.45 10.75 -12.33
CA THR A 19 -24.44 11.70 -12.84
C THR A 19 -23.44 12.08 -11.77
N LYS A 20 -23.87 12.26 -10.50
CA LYS A 20 -22.96 12.51 -9.39
C LYS A 20 -21.94 11.38 -9.23
N ALA A 21 -22.39 10.11 -9.17
CA ALA A 21 -21.51 8.96 -9.07
C ALA A 21 -20.53 8.83 -10.25
N LEU A 22 -20.98 9.11 -11.47
CA LEU A 22 -20.11 9.09 -12.66
C LEU A 22 -19.03 10.18 -12.62
N LYS A 23 -19.35 11.37 -12.10
CA LYS A 23 -18.34 12.42 -11.87
C LYS A 23 -17.32 12.02 -10.82
N MET A 24 -17.75 11.37 -9.73
CA MET A 24 -16.86 10.80 -8.71
C MET A 24 -15.95 9.73 -9.31
N SER A 25 -16.52 8.78 -10.06
CA SER A 25 -15.78 7.68 -10.72
C SER A 25 -14.75 8.21 -11.72
N ALA A 26 -15.08 9.24 -12.49
CA ALA A 26 -14.16 9.87 -13.45
C ALA A 26 -12.86 10.37 -12.79
N LYS A 27 -12.90 10.78 -11.50
CA LYS A 27 -11.73 11.23 -10.75
C LYS A 27 -10.71 10.10 -10.49
N ILE A 28 -11.15 8.84 -10.54
CA ILE A 28 -10.32 7.66 -10.23
C ILE A 28 -10.13 6.73 -11.45
N ARG A 29 -10.48 7.17 -12.66
CA ARG A 29 -10.34 6.39 -13.90
C ARG A 29 -8.90 5.94 -14.18
N HIS A 30 -7.90 6.72 -13.77
CA HIS A 30 -6.49 6.37 -13.91
C HIS A 30 -6.13 5.03 -13.25
N ARG A 31 -6.83 4.64 -12.18
CA ARG A 31 -6.62 3.37 -11.48
C ARG A 31 -7.02 2.16 -12.32
N GLY A 32 -8.10 2.28 -13.08
CA GLY A 32 -8.66 1.17 -13.86
C GLY A 32 -9.08 1.60 -15.26
N PRO A 33 -8.12 1.80 -16.17
CA PRO A 33 -8.39 2.35 -17.49
C PRO A 33 -9.01 1.36 -18.49
N ASP A 34 -9.12 0.07 -18.12
CA ASP A 34 -9.51 -0.98 -19.07
C ASP A 34 -11.04 -1.08 -19.26
N TRP A 35 -11.82 -0.81 -18.20
CA TRP A 35 -13.28 -0.94 -18.23
C TRP A 35 -13.94 -0.09 -17.16
N SER A 36 -15.14 0.42 -17.46
CA SER A 36 -16.01 1.09 -16.49
C SER A 36 -17.38 0.37 -16.42
N GLY A 37 -17.86 0.13 -15.20
CA GLY A 37 -19.17 -0.47 -14.97
C GLY A 37 -19.96 0.29 -13.92
N VAL A 38 -21.29 0.27 -14.02
CA VAL A 38 -22.19 0.98 -13.11
C VAL A 38 -23.40 0.13 -12.78
N TYR A 39 -23.69 0.00 -11.51
CA TYR A 39 -24.99 -0.40 -10.98
C TYR A 39 -25.71 0.82 -10.42
N ALA A 40 -27.00 0.95 -10.69
CA ALA A 40 -27.82 2.04 -10.16
C ALA A 40 -29.22 1.55 -9.80
N SER A 41 -29.65 1.88 -8.59
CA SER A 41 -31.02 1.71 -8.08
C SER A 41 -31.42 2.98 -7.30
N ASP A 42 -32.65 3.02 -6.82
CA ASP A 42 -33.13 4.15 -6.01
C ASP A 42 -32.42 4.27 -4.64
N ARG A 43 -31.72 3.22 -4.18
CA ARG A 43 -31.12 3.15 -2.85
C ARG A 43 -29.59 3.05 -2.87
N CYS A 44 -29.00 2.62 -4.00
CA CYS A 44 -27.59 2.36 -4.12
C CYS A 44 -27.09 2.63 -5.53
N ILE A 45 -25.94 3.28 -5.65
CA ILE A 45 -25.18 3.35 -6.89
C ILE A 45 -23.75 2.89 -6.59
N LEU A 46 -23.24 1.98 -7.43
CA LEU A 46 -21.85 1.55 -7.45
C LEU A 46 -21.27 1.81 -8.84
N ALA A 47 -20.19 2.56 -8.93
CA ALA A 47 -19.47 2.74 -10.18
C ALA A 47 -18.02 2.26 -10.00
N HIS A 48 -17.53 1.51 -10.97
CA HIS A 48 -16.25 0.81 -10.89
C HIS A 48 -15.39 1.09 -12.13
N GLU A 49 -14.12 1.40 -11.90
CA GLU A 49 -13.06 1.56 -12.90
C GLU A 49 -12.11 0.36 -12.77
N ARG A 50 -12.03 -0.47 -13.82
CA ARG A 50 -11.33 -1.76 -13.75
C ARG A 50 -9.95 -1.72 -14.38
N LEU A 51 -8.95 -2.25 -13.64
CA LEU A 51 -7.70 -2.74 -14.18
C LEU A 51 -7.81 -4.28 -14.27
N ALA A 52 -7.86 -4.81 -15.47
CA ALA A 52 -8.08 -6.24 -15.70
C ALA A 52 -6.76 -7.01 -15.57
N ILE A 53 -6.59 -7.74 -14.47
CA ILE A 53 -5.41 -8.57 -14.16
C ILE A 53 -5.81 -10.05 -14.09
N VAL A 54 -6.82 -10.38 -13.28
CA VAL A 54 -7.42 -11.72 -13.21
C VAL A 54 -8.72 -11.72 -13.97
N ASP A 55 -8.94 -12.74 -14.80
CA ASP A 55 -10.10 -12.90 -15.67
C ASP A 55 -10.42 -11.66 -16.53
N PRO A 56 -9.54 -11.24 -17.44
CA PRO A 56 -9.77 -10.04 -18.25
C PRO A 56 -11.05 -10.08 -19.08
N LEU A 57 -11.55 -11.27 -19.42
CA LEU A 57 -12.66 -11.46 -20.35
C LEU A 57 -14.03 -11.42 -19.67
N SER A 58 -14.23 -12.08 -18.53
CA SER A 58 -15.55 -12.21 -17.90
C SER A 58 -15.70 -11.51 -16.55
N GLY A 59 -14.61 -11.09 -15.90
CA GLY A 59 -14.60 -10.48 -14.57
C GLY A 59 -15.00 -9.00 -14.52
N GLY A 60 -15.91 -8.54 -15.40
CA GLY A 60 -16.44 -7.17 -15.39
C GLY A 60 -17.15 -6.84 -14.08
N GLN A 61 -16.89 -5.64 -13.52
CA GLN A 61 -17.48 -5.20 -12.25
C GLN A 61 -18.44 -4.01 -12.49
N PRO A 62 -19.45 -3.80 -11.62
CA PRO A 62 -19.80 -4.57 -10.42
C PRO A 62 -20.18 -6.03 -10.69
N LEU A 63 -19.83 -6.94 -9.74
CA LEU A 63 -20.19 -8.35 -9.77
C LEU A 63 -21.58 -8.57 -9.16
N TYR A 64 -22.27 -9.63 -9.60
CA TYR A 64 -23.64 -9.94 -9.17
C TYR A 64 -23.73 -11.36 -8.64
N SER A 65 -24.49 -11.56 -7.55
CA SER A 65 -24.91 -12.88 -7.08
C SER A 65 -25.73 -13.63 -8.14
N GLN A 66 -25.98 -14.91 -7.92
CA GLN A 66 -26.76 -15.75 -8.85
C GLN A 66 -28.16 -15.18 -9.13
N ASP A 67 -28.83 -14.72 -8.07
CA ASP A 67 -30.18 -14.13 -8.13
C ASP A 67 -30.18 -12.65 -8.56
N GLY A 68 -28.99 -12.03 -8.73
CA GLY A 68 -28.82 -10.62 -9.08
C GLY A 68 -29.15 -9.62 -7.98
N LYS A 69 -29.44 -10.08 -6.76
CA LYS A 69 -29.90 -9.22 -5.67
C LYS A 69 -28.76 -8.67 -4.80
N LYS A 70 -27.58 -9.28 -4.85
CA LYS A 70 -26.38 -8.76 -4.22
C LYS A 70 -25.45 -8.24 -5.29
N VAL A 71 -24.92 -7.04 -5.09
CA VAL A 71 -24.05 -6.34 -6.03
C VAL A 71 -22.78 -5.94 -5.32
N LEU A 72 -21.63 -6.21 -5.95
CA LEU A 72 -20.32 -6.06 -5.34
C LEU A 72 -19.38 -5.25 -6.23
N ALA A 73 -18.78 -4.23 -5.67
CA ALA A 73 -17.64 -3.50 -6.26
C ALA A 73 -16.40 -3.70 -5.39
N VAL A 74 -15.31 -4.17 -5.99
CA VAL A 74 -14.05 -4.47 -5.31
C VAL A 74 -12.88 -3.78 -6.00
N ASN A 75 -12.02 -3.18 -5.21
CA ASN A 75 -10.66 -2.80 -5.61
C ASN A 75 -9.69 -3.70 -4.84
N GLY A 76 -8.99 -4.59 -5.53
CA GLY A 76 -8.03 -5.51 -4.92
C GLY A 76 -8.08 -6.91 -5.50
N GLU A 77 -7.43 -7.84 -4.81
CA GLU A 77 -7.22 -9.23 -5.21
C GLU A 77 -7.44 -10.17 -4.02
N ILE A 78 -8.10 -11.30 -4.24
CA ILE A 78 -8.32 -12.34 -3.23
C ILE A 78 -7.44 -13.55 -3.57
N TYR A 79 -6.32 -13.68 -2.89
CA TYR A 79 -5.28 -14.64 -3.22
C TYR A 79 -5.66 -16.10 -2.98
N ASN A 80 -6.54 -16.38 -2.02
CA ASN A 80 -7.02 -17.73 -1.70
C ASN A 80 -8.36 -18.08 -2.37
N HIS A 81 -8.71 -17.39 -3.46
CA HIS A 81 -10.00 -17.59 -4.13
C HIS A 81 -10.21 -19.02 -4.64
N GLN A 82 -9.15 -19.71 -5.09
CA GLN A 82 -9.26 -21.08 -5.59
C GLN A 82 -9.66 -22.06 -4.49
N ASP A 83 -9.14 -21.90 -3.29
CA ASP A 83 -9.50 -22.73 -2.14
C ASP A 83 -10.97 -22.49 -1.73
N ILE A 84 -11.40 -21.23 -1.77
CA ILE A 84 -12.79 -20.86 -1.48
C ILE A 84 -13.71 -21.42 -2.55
N ARG A 85 -13.37 -21.29 -3.84
CA ARG A 85 -14.14 -21.90 -4.96
C ARG A 85 -14.27 -23.41 -4.79
N SER A 86 -13.18 -24.09 -4.46
CA SER A 86 -13.17 -25.53 -4.23
C SER A 86 -14.06 -25.93 -3.04
N ARG A 87 -14.04 -25.15 -1.95
CA ARG A 87 -14.85 -25.38 -0.74
C ARG A 87 -16.34 -25.31 -1.02
N TYR A 88 -16.77 -24.41 -1.89
CA TYR A 88 -18.18 -24.19 -2.22
C TYR A 88 -18.58 -24.75 -3.60
N ALA A 89 -17.75 -25.65 -4.18
CA ALA A 89 -18.08 -26.34 -5.41
C ALA A 89 -19.38 -27.14 -5.26
N GLY A 90 -20.36 -26.92 -6.15
CA GLY A 90 -21.68 -27.54 -6.08
C GLY A 90 -22.69 -26.86 -5.14
N GLU A 91 -22.23 -25.89 -4.31
CA GLU A 91 -23.13 -25.10 -3.44
C GLU A 91 -23.32 -23.66 -3.93
N TYR A 92 -22.37 -23.14 -4.71
CA TYR A 92 -22.44 -21.83 -5.35
C TYR A 92 -21.95 -21.94 -6.79
N GLU A 93 -22.72 -21.42 -7.72
CA GLU A 93 -22.38 -21.37 -9.14
C GLU A 93 -21.66 -20.05 -9.45
N PHE A 94 -20.35 -20.12 -9.65
CA PHE A 94 -19.54 -18.98 -10.03
C PHE A 94 -19.77 -18.62 -11.50
N LYS A 95 -20.12 -17.36 -11.78
CA LYS A 95 -20.42 -16.86 -13.13
C LYS A 95 -19.18 -16.39 -13.89
N THR A 96 -18.12 -16.02 -13.17
CA THR A 96 -16.90 -15.45 -13.72
C THR A 96 -15.67 -16.21 -13.23
N GLY A 97 -14.52 -15.97 -13.85
CA GLY A 97 -13.22 -16.39 -13.34
C GLY A 97 -12.61 -15.42 -12.33
N SER A 98 -13.26 -14.27 -12.05
CA SER A 98 -12.76 -13.27 -11.12
C SER A 98 -12.55 -13.85 -9.72
N ASP A 99 -11.39 -13.61 -9.17
CA ASP A 99 -11.03 -13.95 -7.77
C ASP A 99 -11.98 -13.28 -6.76
N CYS A 100 -12.44 -12.07 -7.06
CA CYS A 100 -13.31 -11.29 -6.18
C CYS A 100 -14.73 -11.83 -6.05
N GLU A 101 -15.22 -12.66 -6.99
CA GLU A 101 -16.57 -13.21 -6.93
C GLU A 101 -16.80 -14.10 -5.69
N VAL A 102 -15.74 -14.65 -5.11
CA VAL A 102 -15.84 -15.47 -3.88
C VAL A 102 -16.40 -14.72 -2.69
N ILE A 103 -16.32 -13.38 -2.68
CA ILE A 103 -16.92 -12.53 -1.65
C ILE A 103 -18.44 -12.68 -1.64
N LEU A 104 -19.09 -12.76 -2.82
CA LEU A 104 -20.53 -12.99 -2.92
C LEU A 104 -20.91 -14.36 -2.38
N ALA A 105 -20.15 -15.40 -2.74
CA ALA A 105 -20.39 -16.77 -2.25
C ALA A 105 -20.27 -16.85 -0.72
N LEU A 106 -19.23 -16.24 -0.16
CA LEU A 106 -19.01 -16.20 1.29
C LEU A 106 -20.11 -15.41 2.00
N TYR A 107 -20.51 -14.25 1.48
CA TYR A 107 -21.59 -13.45 2.05
C TYR A 107 -22.92 -14.21 2.06
N GLU A 108 -23.26 -14.93 1.01
CA GLU A 108 -24.48 -15.76 0.97
C GLU A 108 -24.48 -16.88 2.00
N LYS A 109 -23.32 -17.45 2.30
CA LYS A 109 -23.17 -18.57 3.23
C LYS A 109 -23.03 -18.15 4.68
N LYS A 110 -22.37 -17.03 4.97
CA LYS A 110 -21.94 -16.62 6.32
C LYS A 110 -22.46 -15.24 6.75
N GLY A 111 -23.19 -14.53 5.91
CA GLY A 111 -23.56 -13.14 6.18
C GLY A 111 -22.33 -12.23 6.23
N ILE A 112 -22.16 -11.44 7.31
CA ILE A 112 -21.02 -10.52 7.48
C ILE A 112 -19.81 -11.19 8.14
N ASP A 113 -19.91 -12.44 8.60
CA ASP A 113 -18.90 -13.13 9.43
C ASP A 113 -17.84 -13.87 8.60
N PHE A 114 -17.64 -13.50 7.35
CA PHE A 114 -16.73 -14.19 6.44
C PHE A 114 -15.36 -13.52 6.26
N LEU A 115 -15.16 -12.31 6.76
CA LEU A 115 -13.97 -11.50 6.44
C LEU A 115 -12.64 -12.18 6.83
N GLU A 116 -12.65 -12.99 7.89
CA GLU A 116 -11.49 -13.81 8.29
C GLU A 116 -11.12 -14.91 7.27
N ASP A 117 -12.05 -15.37 6.44
CA ASP A 117 -11.77 -16.37 5.40
C ASP A 117 -10.97 -15.79 4.23
N LEU A 118 -10.96 -14.48 4.06
CA LEU A 118 -10.26 -13.83 2.96
C LEU A 118 -8.75 -13.69 3.27
N ASN A 119 -7.92 -14.10 2.32
CA ASN A 119 -6.52 -13.69 2.24
C ASN A 119 -6.31 -12.92 0.95
N GLY A 120 -5.99 -11.62 1.07
CA GLY A 120 -5.88 -10.72 -0.07
C GLY A 120 -5.58 -9.29 0.35
N ILE A 121 -5.43 -8.44 -0.64
CA ILE A 121 -5.43 -6.98 -0.51
C ILE A 121 -6.71 -6.46 -1.13
N TYR A 122 -7.56 -5.79 -0.37
CA TYR A 122 -8.88 -5.42 -0.87
C TYR A 122 -9.53 -4.27 -0.12
N ALA A 123 -10.37 -3.57 -0.84
CA ALA A 123 -11.44 -2.73 -0.32
C ALA A 123 -12.68 -2.97 -1.17
N PHE A 124 -13.84 -3.16 -0.56
CA PHE A 124 -15.06 -3.43 -1.29
C PHE A 124 -16.29 -2.79 -0.67
N ALA A 125 -17.32 -2.66 -1.50
CA ALA A 125 -18.67 -2.35 -1.09
C ALA A 125 -19.64 -3.37 -1.71
N LEU A 126 -20.45 -4.00 -0.87
CA LEU A 126 -21.49 -4.98 -1.25
C LEU A 126 -22.85 -4.41 -0.84
N TYR A 127 -23.79 -4.36 -1.80
CA TYR A 127 -25.18 -3.99 -1.55
C TYR A 127 -26.08 -5.22 -1.67
N ASP A 128 -26.91 -5.44 -0.66
CA ASP A 128 -27.94 -6.49 -0.61
C ASP A 128 -29.30 -5.82 -0.72
N SER A 129 -29.92 -5.94 -1.90
CA SER A 129 -31.23 -5.30 -2.17
C SER A 129 -32.41 -5.97 -1.46
N GLU A 130 -32.28 -7.23 -1.04
CA GLU A 130 -33.32 -7.92 -0.25
C GLU A 130 -33.42 -7.37 1.17
N LYS A 131 -32.26 -7.05 1.75
CA LYS A 131 -32.16 -6.49 3.10
C LYS A 131 -32.21 -4.96 3.11
N ASP A 132 -32.12 -4.32 1.94
CA ASP A 132 -31.79 -2.89 1.80
C ASP A 132 -30.66 -2.52 2.75
N ALA A 133 -29.51 -3.17 2.55
CA ALA A 133 -28.35 -3.05 3.43
C ALA A 133 -27.05 -3.13 2.63
N TYR A 134 -25.99 -2.55 3.17
CA TYR A 134 -24.67 -2.60 2.53
C TYR A 134 -23.58 -2.88 3.55
N LEU A 135 -22.56 -3.60 3.06
CA LEU A 135 -21.33 -3.93 3.76
C LEU A 135 -20.16 -3.27 3.04
N ILE A 136 -19.38 -2.49 3.78
CA ILE A 136 -18.11 -1.92 3.30
C ILE A 136 -17.02 -2.55 4.14
N ALA A 137 -15.93 -3.03 3.52
CA ALA A 137 -14.80 -3.61 4.28
C ALA A 137 -13.47 -3.31 3.61
N ARG A 138 -12.42 -3.36 4.41
CA ARG A 138 -11.04 -3.11 4.00
C ARG A 138 -10.11 -4.17 4.56
N ASP A 139 -9.04 -4.50 3.81
CA ASP A 139 -8.02 -5.48 4.18
C ASP A 139 -7.33 -5.18 5.53
N PRO A 140 -6.63 -6.18 6.13
CA PRO A 140 -6.06 -6.07 7.48
C PRO A 140 -5.16 -4.87 7.72
N ILE A 141 -4.34 -4.49 6.74
CA ILE A 141 -3.29 -3.46 6.86
C ILE A 141 -3.70 -2.17 6.12
N GLY A 142 -4.72 -2.24 5.26
CA GLY A 142 -5.14 -1.14 4.43
C GLY A 142 -4.19 -0.87 3.27
N VAL A 143 -3.69 -1.94 2.65
CA VAL A 143 -2.88 -1.86 1.43
C VAL A 143 -3.67 -1.17 0.32
N ILE A 144 -4.96 -1.50 0.21
CA ILE A 144 -5.88 -0.83 -0.70
C ILE A 144 -6.48 0.41 -0.03
N PRO A 145 -6.39 1.59 -0.64
CA PRO A 145 -6.96 2.80 -0.08
C PRO A 145 -8.49 2.79 -0.16
N LEU A 146 -9.13 3.36 0.86
CA LEU A 146 -10.56 3.52 0.94
C LEU A 146 -10.90 4.71 1.84
N TYR A 147 -11.93 5.47 1.45
CA TYR A 147 -12.47 6.60 2.20
C TYR A 147 -13.99 6.46 2.31
N ILE A 148 -14.53 6.95 3.42
CA ILE A 148 -15.97 7.01 3.69
C ILE A 148 -16.37 8.44 4.01
N GLY A 149 -17.47 8.89 3.44
CA GLY A 149 -18.00 10.24 3.67
C GLY A 149 -19.50 10.25 3.90
N ARG A 150 -20.00 11.40 4.34
CA ARG A 150 -21.42 11.64 4.59
C ARG A 150 -21.81 13.04 4.15
N ASP A 151 -23.06 13.19 3.75
CA ASP A 151 -23.69 14.48 3.68
C ASP A 151 -24.62 14.73 4.90
N LYS A 152 -25.10 15.96 5.03
CA LYS A 152 -26.02 16.39 6.08
C LYS A 152 -27.35 15.61 6.11
N ASP A 153 -27.72 15.01 4.99
CA ASP A 153 -28.97 14.26 4.85
C ASP A 153 -28.78 12.77 5.20
N GLY A 154 -27.55 12.39 5.60
CA GLY A 154 -27.19 11.04 6.04
C GLY A 154 -26.87 10.07 4.90
N THR A 155 -26.79 10.53 3.65
CA THR A 155 -26.30 9.74 2.52
C THR A 155 -24.84 9.35 2.75
N VAL A 156 -24.50 8.08 2.54
CA VAL A 156 -23.14 7.58 2.71
C VAL A 156 -22.42 7.47 1.37
N TYR A 157 -21.22 7.98 1.33
CA TYR A 157 -20.33 7.99 0.16
C TYR A 157 -19.09 7.14 0.46
N VAL A 158 -18.65 6.38 -0.52
CA VAL A 158 -17.43 5.58 -0.44
C VAL A 158 -16.61 5.79 -1.70
N GLY A 159 -15.30 5.91 -1.56
CA GLY A 159 -14.39 6.05 -2.70
C GLY A 159 -13.03 5.45 -2.45
N SER A 160 -12.44 4.86 -3.49
CA SER A 160 -11.08 4.32 -3.43
C SER A 160 -10.02 5.40 -3.16
N GLU A 161 -10.28 6.63 -3.56
CA GLU A 161 -9.39 7.77 -3.34
C GLU A 161 -10.16 8.98 -2.81
N LEU A 162 -9.48 9.84 -2.05
CA LEU A 162 -10.00 11.05 -1.44
C LEU A 162 -10.63 11.98 -2.48
N LYS A 163 -9.95 12.16 -3.64
CA LYS A 163 -10.43 13.02 -4.74
C LYS A 163 -11.81 12.65 -5.27
N ALA A 164 -12.22 11.39 -5.08
CA ALA A 164 -13.56 10.95 -5.47
C ALA A 164 -14.65 11.46 -4.53
N LEU A 165 -14.30 11.86 -3.31
CA LEU A 165 -15.24 12.39 -2.31
C LEU A 165 -15.17 13.93 -2.20
N GLU A 166 -14.01 14.52 -2.49
CA GLU A 166 -13.77 15.95 -2.41
C GLU A 166 -14.77 16.75 -3.26
N GLY A 167 -15.58 17.58 -2.58
CA GLY A 167 -16.63 18.39 -3.19
C GLY A 167 -17.91 17.62 -3.56
N PHE A 168 -18.04 16.34 -3.16
CA PHE A 168 -19.23 15.53 -3.40
C PHE A 168 -20.03 15.19 -2.13
N CYS A 169 -19.42 15.25 -0.96
CA CYS A 169 -20.06 15.09 0.35
C CYS A 169 -19.54 16.15 1.32
N ASP A 170 -20.19 16.30 2.48
CA ASP A 170 -19.89 17.38 3.43
C ASP A 170 -18.66 17.05 4.28
N GLU A 171 -18.49 15.78 4.66
CA GLU A 171 -17.35 15.30 5.43
C GLU A 171 -16.94 13.91 4.98
N TYR A 172 -15.65 13.59 5.12
CA TYR A 172 -15.10 12.27 4.84
C TYR A 172 -13.82 12.03 5.63
N GLU A 173 -13.49 10.75 5.77
CA GLU A 173 -12.30 10.27 6.47
C GLU A 173 -11.74 9.00 5.82
N PRO A 174 -10.47 8.64 6.07
CA PRO A 174 -9.93 7.35 5.68
C PRO A 174 -10.70 6.22 6.37
N PHE A 175 -11.10 5.20 5.61
CA PHE A 175 -11.68 3.99 6.16
C PHE A 175 -10.59 3.16 6.86
N LEU A 176 -10.79 2.75 8.11
CA LEU A 176 -9.75 2.11 8.91
C LEU A 176 -9.40 0.70 8.39
N PRO A 177 -8.10 0.30 8.39
CA PRO A 177 -7.66 -1.05 8.06
C PRO A 177 -8.27 -2.10 9.00
N GLY A 178 -8.54 -3.29 8.46
CA GLY A 178 -9.09 -4.39 9.26
C GLY A 178 -10.46 -4.10 9.87
N HIS A 179 -11.22 -3.18 9.27
CA HIS A 179 -12.56 -2.82 9.70
C HIS A 179 -13.60 -3.10 8.62
N TYR A 180 -14.85 -3.21 9.06
CA TYR A 180 -16.02 -3.15 8.21
C TYR A 180 -17.04 -2.14 8.74
N TYR A 181 -17.90 -1.68 7.85
CA TYR A 181 -19.09 -0.90 8.16
C TYR A 181 -20.31 -1.66 7.64
N TRP A 182 -21.20 -2.05 8.56
CA TRP A 182 -22.47 -2.66 8.24
C TRP A 182 -23.59 -1.64 8.45
N SER A 183 -24.38 -1.38 7.41
CA SER A 183 -25.37 -0.30 7.42
C SER A 183 -26.47 -0.47 8.46
N LYS A 184 -26.79 -1.72 8.86
CA LYS A 184 -27.78 -1.98 9.90
C LYS A 184 -27.30 -1.64 11.31
N ASP A 185 -25.99 -1.70 11.55
CA ASP A 185 -25.37 -1.33 12.83
C ASP A 185 -24.97 0.15 12.85
N GLY A 186 -24.78 0.75 11.71
CA GLY A 186 -24.44 2.17 11.56
C GLY A 186 -23.07 2.57 12.11
N LYS A 187 -22.16 1.62 12.33
CA LYS A 187 -20.85 1.85 12.93
C LYS A 187 -19.73 1.07 12.25
N MET A 188 -18.52 1.61 12.33
CA MET A 188 -17.30 0.92 11.94
C MET A 188 -16.87 -0.07 13.02
N THR A 189 -16.60 -1.31 12.64
CA THR A 189 -16.27 -2.41 13.56
C THR A 189 -14.98 -3.08 13.12
N SER A 190 -14.06 -3.30 14.06
CA SER A 190 -12.82 -4.04 13.80
C SER A 190 -13.11 -5.53 13.68
N TRP A 191 -12.71 -6.15 12.57
CA TRP A 191 -12.78 -7.59 12.34
C TRP A 191 -11.41 -8.27 12.44
N TYR A 192 -10.31 -7.55 12.16
CA TYR A 192 -8.96 -8.07 12.22
C TYR A 192 -8.36 -7.87 13.61
N LYS A 193 -8.30 -8.93 14.39
CA LYS A 193 -7.70 -8.94 15.73
C LYS A 193 -6.74 -10.11 15.83
N ARG A 194 -5.53 -9.85 16.34
CA ARG A 194 -4.47 -10.84 16.44
C ARG A 194 -3.85 -10.84 17.83
N ASP A 195 -3.53 -12.03 18.32
CA ASP A 195 -2.82 -12.24 19.59
C ASP A 195 -1.47 -11.54 19.62
N TRP A 196 -0.77 -11.54 18.48
CA TRP A 196 0.53 -10.90 18.36
C TRP A 196 0.51 -9.36 18.45
N PHE A 197 -0.64 -8.71 18.56
CA PHE A 197 -0.68 -7.28 18.90
C PHE A 197 -0.09 -7.00 20.28
N GLU A 198 -0.18 -7.99 21.18
CA GLU A 198 0.29 -7.89 22.56
C GLU A 198 1.65 -8.59 22.71
N TYR A 199 2.66 -7.87 23.20
CA TYR A 199 4.00 -8.40 23.42
C TYR A 199 4.04 -9.68 24.27
N ASP A 200 3.22 -9.73 25.32
CA ASP A 200 3.18 -10.86 26.26
C ASP A 200 2.78 -12.19 25.62
N ASN A 201 2.08 -12.14 24.48
CA ASN A 201 1.68 -13.33 23.73
C ASN A 201 2.77 -13.89 22.80
N VAL A 202 3.86 -13.14 22.58
CA VAL A 202 4.90 -13.51 21.60
C VAL A 202 6.31 -13.57 22.19
N LYS A 203 6.56 -12.98 23.36
CA LYS A 203 7.88 -12.84 23.97
C LYS A 203 8.64 -14.15 24.23
N ASP A 204 7.90 -15.23 24.45
CA ASP A 204 8.46 -16.56 24.76
C ASP A 204 8.40 -17.54 23.57
N ASN A 205 7.98 -17.07 22.40
CA ASN A 205 7.88 -17.89 21.19
C ASN A 205 9.28 -18.28 20.67
N VAL A 206 9.34 -19.43 20.03
CA VAL A 206 10.54 -19.88 19.29
C VAL A 206 10.55 -19.24 17.91
N SER A 207 11.66 -18.62 17.55
CA SER A 207 11.89 -18.10 16.20
C SER A 207 12.47 -19.19 15.31
N ASP A 208 11.73 -19.60 14.28
CA ASP A 208 12.15 -20.61 13.32
C ASP A 208 12.35 -19.98 11.93
N VAL A 209 13.61 -19.91 11.52
CA VAL A 209 14.04 -19.35 10.22
C VAL A 209 13.43 -20.09 9.04
N LYS A 210 13.26 -21.43 9.15
CA LYS A 210 12.69 -22.25 8.09
C LYS A 210 11.19 -21.97 7.92
N VAL A 211 10.45 -21.89 9.01
CA VAL A 211 9.01 -21.53 8.98
C VAL A 211 8.81 -20.14 8.41
N LEU A 212 9.65 -19.17 8.80
CA LEU A 212 9.62 -17.82 8.24
C LEU A 212 9.85 -17.83 6.72
N ARG A 213 10.86 -18.57 6.26
CA ARG A 213 11.17 -18.72 4.83
C ARG A 213 10.02 -19.33 4.04
N GLU A 214 9.48 -20.46 4.52
CA GLU A 214 8.38 -21.16 3.87
C GLU A 214 7.13 -20.26 3.77
N ALA A 215 6.82 -19.51 4.81
CA ALA A 215 5.69 -18.57 4.82
C ALA A 215 5.86 -17.44 3.79
N LEU A 216 7.06 -16.84 3.66
CA LEU A 216 7.28 -15.78 2.66
C LEU A 216 7.27 -16.34 1.24
N VAL A 217 7.86 -17.50 1.01
CA VAL A 217 7.81 -18.18 -0.30
C VAL A 217 6.36 -18.46 -0.70
N ALA A 218 5.52 -18.93 0.23
CA ALA A 218 4.11 -19.16 -0.01
C ALA A 218 3.36 -17.86 -0.32
N ALA A 219 3.63 -16.77 0.41
CA ALA A 219 3.04 -15.46 0.19
C ALA A 219 3.39 -14.90 -1.20
N VAL A 220 4.66 -14.94 -1.59
CA VAL A 220 5.07 -14.51 -2.94
C VAL A 220 4.39 -15.37 -3.99
N LYS A 221 4.43 -16.70 -3.86
CA LYS A 221 3.83 -17.61 -4.84
C LYS A 221 2.35 -17.32 -5.07
N ARG A 222 1.54 -17.15 -4.01
CA ARG A 222 0.09 -16.85 -4.16
C ARG A 222 -0.17 -15.50 -4.81
N GLN A 223 0.71 -14.52 -4.59
CA GLN A 223 0.60 -13.18 -5.16
C GLN A 223 1.08 -13.08 -6.62
N LEU A 224 1.62 -14.15 -7.19
CA LEU A 224 1.96 -14.21 -8.62
C LEU A 224 0.76 -14.53 -9.53
N MET A 225 -0.43 -14.79 -8.98
CA MET A 225 -1.63 -15.05 -9.78
C MET A 225 -1.91 -13.87 -10.72
N SER A 226 -1.95 -14.12 -12.03
CA SER A 226 -2.15 -13.09 -13.05
C SER A 226 -2.42 -13.70 -14.41
N ASP A 227 -3.39 -13.15 -15.13
CA ASP A 227 -3.66 -13.47 -16.54
C ASP A 227 -2.97 -12.50 -17.51
N VAL A 228 -2.15 -11.56 -16.97
CA VAL A 228 -1.45 -10.53 -17.73
C VAL A 228 0.03 -10.45 -17.31
N PRO A 229 0.91 -9.85 -18.14
CA PRO A 229 2.31 -9.67 -17.80
C PRO A 229 2.52 -8.90 -16.51
N TYR A 230 3.51 -9.34 -15.70
CA TYR A 230 3.91 -8.72 -14.45
C TYR A 230 5.43 -8.61 -14.31
N GLY A 231 5.87 -7.82 -13.35
CA GLY A 231 7.28 -7.64 -13.04
C GLY A 231 7.54 -7.51 -11.54
N VAL A 232 8.76 -7.12 -11.19
CA VAL A 232 9.18 -6.87 -9.81
C VAL A 232 9.85 -5.51 -9.70
N LEU A 233 9.64 -4.80 -8.60
CA LEU A 233 10.43 -3.63 -8.24
C LEU A 233 11.70 -4.12 -7.55
N LEU A 234 12.86 -3.75 -8.09
CA LEU A 234 14.17 -4.24 -7.64
C LEU A 234 15.11 -3.07 -7.39
N SER A 235 15.20 -2.61 -6.15
CA SER A 235 16.09 -1.52 -5.74
C SER A 235 17.52 -1.98 -5.41
N GLY A 236 17.78 -3.29 -5.37
CA GLY A 236 19.05 -3.84 -4.89
C GLY A 236 19.19 -3.84 -3.35
N GLY A 237 18.15 -3.43 -2.62
CA GLY A 237 18.02 -3.63 -1.19
C GLY A 237 17.59 -5.05 -0.84
N LEU A 238 17.75 -5.48 0.42
CA LEU A 238 17.44 -6.83 0.89
C LEU A 238 16.02 -7.27 0.51
N ASP A 239 15.03 -6.46 0.83
CA ASP A 239 13.61 -6.81 0.76
C ASP A 239 13.16 -7.05 -0.69
N SER A 240 13.45 -6.09 -1.57
CA SER A 240 13.13 -6.20 -3.00
C SER A 240 13.88 -7.35 -3.66
N SER A 241 15.12 -7.62 -3.22
CA SER A 241 15.94 -8.72 -3.72
C SER A 241 15.38 -10.08 -3.33
N ILE A 242 14.93 -10.25 -2.08
CA ILE A 242 14.27 -11.49 -1.62
C ILE A 242 13.00 -11.75 -2.42
N ILE A 243 12.11 -10.76 -2.53
CA ILE A 243 10.87 -10.91 -3.29
C ILE A 243 11.16 -11.26 -4.76
N SER A 244 12.13 -10.58 -5.39
CA SER A 244 12.50 -10.81 -6.78
C SER A 244 13.12 -12.20 -6.98
N ALA A 245 13.98 -12.66 -6.06
CA ALA A 245 14.61 -13.99 -6.11
C ALA A 245 13.58 -15.11 -5.98
N ILE A 246 12.61 -14.95 -5.07
CA ILE A 246 11.52 -15.91 -4.93
C ILE A 246 10.63 -15.90 -6.18
N ALA A 247 10.22 -14.72 -6.66
CA ALA A 247 9.36 -14.58 -7.83
C ALA A 247 10.00 -15.22 -9.08
N ALA A 248 11.30 -15.03 -9.29
CA ALA A 248 12.03 -15.61 -10.42
C ALA A 248 11.95 -17.15 -10.49
N ARG A 249 11.84 -17.83 -9.34
CA ARG A 249 11.69 -19.30 -9.30
C ARG A 249 10.35 -19.80 -9.87
N PHE A 250 9.32 -18.96 -9.82
CA PHE A 250 7.96 -19.31 -10.24
C PHE A 250 7.51 -18.64 -11.54
N ALA A 251 8.21 -17.62 -12.02
CA ALA A 251 7.77 -16.77 -13.11
C ALA A 251 7.59 -17.46 -14.47
N GLN A 252 8.22 -18.63 -14.68
CA GLN A 252 8.14 -19.36 -15.95
C GLN A 252 6.82 -20.11 -16.15
N LYS A 253 6.06 -20.36 -15.09
CA LYS A 253 4.83 -21.14 -15.12
C LYS A 253 3.72 -20.42 -14.37
N ARG A 254 2.49 -20.70 -14.77
CA ARG A 254 1.31 -20.18 -14.09
C ARG A 254 1.14 -20.86 -12.73
N VAL A 255 0.97 -20.07 -11.68
CA VAL A 255 0.77 -20.57 -10.32
C VAL A 255 -0.67 -21.05 -10.09
N GLU A 256 -1.64 -20.48 -10.82
CA GLU A 256 -3.07 -20.72 -10.68
C GLU A 256 -3.47 -22.16 -11.11
N ASP A 257 -2.74 -22.76 -12.01
CA ASP A 257 -2.97 -24.13 -12.49
C ASP A 257 -1.97 -25.17 -11.92
N ASN A 258 -1.36 -24.87 -10.78
CA ASN A 258 -0.32 -25.67 -10.15
C ASN A 258 0.91 -25.91 -11.06
N SER A 259 1.28 -24.89 -11.82
CA SER A 259 2.46 -24.88 -12.70
C SER A 259 2.38 -25.87 -13.88
N LYS A 260 1.19 -26.19 -14.35
CA LYS A 260 0.97 -27.06 -15.50
C LYS A 260 1.23 -26.35 -16.83
N THR A 261 0.85 -25.07 -16.94
CA THR A 261 1.03 -24.30 -18.17
C THR A 261 2.15 -23.27 -18.03
N THR A 262 2.74 -22.86 -19.16
CA THR A 262 3.75 -21.81 -19.24
C THR A 262 3.08 -20.44 -19.02
N ALA A 263 3.74 -19.57 -18.28
CA ALA A 263 3.27 -18.18 -18.13
C ALA A 263 3.27 -17.46 -19.48
N TRP A 264 2.40 -16.49 -19.65
CA TRP A 264 2.33 -15.63 -20.84
C TRP A 264 3.67 -14.92 -21.10
N TRP A 265 4.41 -14.63 -20.01
CA TRP A 265 5.69 -13.93 -20.04
C TRP A 265 6.74 -14.77 -19.31
N PRO A 266 7.47 -15.64 -20.00
CA PRO A 266 8.37 -16.62 -19.37
C PRO A 266 9.63 -15.97 -18.77
N ARG A 267 9.91 -14.69 -19.07
CA ARG A 267 11.04 -13.93 -18.51
C ARG A 267 10.51 -12.84 -17.58
N LEU A 268 10.92 -12.90 -16.33
CA LEU A 268 10.56 -11.90 -15.34
C LEU A 268 11.27 -10.57 -15.65
N HIS A 269 10.52 -9.48 -15.65
CA HIS A 269 11.05 -8.13 -15.78
C HIS A 269 11.26 -7.53 -14.39
N SER A 270 12.41 -6.88 -14.19
CA SER A 270 12.73 -6.14 -12.97
C SER A 270 12.97 -4.67 -13.28
N PHE A 271 12.59 -3.79 -12.35
CA PHE A 271 12.59 -2.35 -12.53
C PHE A 271 13.29 -1.65 -11.37
N ALA A 272 14.23 -0.77 -11.68
CA ALA A 272 14.88 0.14 -10.74
C ALA A 272 14.77 1.58 -11.22
N VAL A 273 14.73 2.54 -10.28
CA VAL A 273 14.67 3.96 -10.58
C VAL A 273 15.66 4.73 -9.71
N GLY A 274 16.32 5.73 -10.29
CA GLY A 274 17.22 6.61 -9.57
C GLY A 274 17.77 7.73 -10.42
N LEU A 275 18.41 8.70 -9.77
CA LEU A 275 19.28 9.65 -10.48
C LEU A 275 20.47 8.90 -11.08
N LYS A 276 20.99 9.39 -12.18
CA LYS A 276 22.15 8.76 -12.84
C LYS A 276 23.31 8.57 -11.84
N GLY A 277 23.75 7.31 -11.69
CA GLY A 277 24.81 6.94 -10.76
C GLY A 277 24.37 6.76 -9.30
N ALA A 278 23.08 6.67 -9.04
CA ALA A 278 22.57 6.36 -7.72
C ALA A 278 23.06 4.98 -7.22
N PRO A 279 23.39 4.83 -5.93
CA PRO A 279 24.03 3.62 -5.40
C PRO A 279 23.15 2.36 -5.52
N ASP A 280 21.85 2.51 -5.46
CA ASP A 280 20.90 1.40 -5.56
C ASP A 280 20.86 0.80 -6.99
N LEU A 281 21.08 1.60 -8.02
CA LEU A 281 21.02 1.12 -9.42
C LEU A 281 22.07 0.04 -9.71
N ALA A 282 23.30 0.23 -9.22
CA ALA A 282 24.37 -0.76 -9.40
C ALA A 282 24.04 -2.08 -8.67
N LYS A 283 23.47 -2.01 -7.47
CA LYS A 283 23.06 -3.19 -6.72
C LYS A 283 21.83 -3.88 -7.32
N ALA A 284 20.92 -3.11 -7.89
CA ALA A 284 19.79 -3.66 -8.63
C ALA A 284 20.25 -4.44 -9.87
N GLN A 285 21.23 -3.92 -10.62
CA GLN A 285 21.80 -4.62 -11.77
C GLN A 285 22.51 -5.91 -11.35
N GLU A 286 23.35 -5.87 -10.30
CA GLU A 286 24.04 -7.04 -9.75
C GLU A 286 23.04 -8.14 -9.39
N MET A 287 21.96 -7.77 -8.70
CA MET A 287 20.91 -8.71 -8.32
C MET A 287 20.13 -9.23 -9.52
N ALA A 288 19.82 -8.38 -10.50
CA ALA A 288 19.11 -8.76 -11.70
C ALA A 288 19.92 -9.79 -12.55
N ASP A 289 21.23 -9.59 -12.64
CA ASP A 289 22.15 -10.54 -13.31
C ASP A 289 22.18 -11.89 -12.55
N TRP A 290 22.18 -11.85 -11.21
CA TRP A 290 22.16 -13.02 -10.36
C TRP A 290 20.92 -13.90 -10.54
N ILE A 291 19.73 -13.28 -10.61
CA ILE A 291 18.45 -14.01 -10.75
C ILE A 291 18.01 -14.18 -12.22
N GLY A 292 18.70 -13.58 -13.18
CA GLY A 292 18.44 -13.72 -14.61
C GLY A 292 17.18 -12.99 -15.09
N THR A 293 16.83 -11.85 -14.53
CA THR A 293 15.69 -11.03 -14.99
C THR A 293 16.06 -10.16 -16.20
N VAL A 294 15.03 -9.69 -16.92
CA VAL A 294 15.19 -8.60 -17.88
C VAL A 294 15.13 -7.30 -17.10
N HIS A 295 16.30 -6.73 -16.81
CA HIS A 295 16.40 -5.53 -15.98
C HIS A 295 16.17 -4.24 -16.76
N HIS A 296 15.44 -3.30 -16.15
CA HIS A 296 15.16 -1.97 -16.66
C HIS A 296 15.60 -0.94 -15.63
N GLU A 297 16.70 -0.28 -15.90
CA GLU A 297 17.14 0.88 -15.14
C GLU A 297 16.49 2.13 -15.69
N ILE A 298 15.74 2.84 -14.87
CA ILE A 298 15.05 4.09 -15.22
C ILE A 298 15.76 5.24 -14.52
N ASN A 299 16.38 6.10 -15.31
CA ASN A 299 17.01 7.32 -14.82
C ASN A 299 16.06 8.50 -15.00
N TYR A 300 15.98 9.36 -13.99
CA TYR A 300 15.30 10.65 -14.05
C TYR A 300 16.24 11.78 -13.62
N THR A 301 15.94 12.99 -14.02
CA THR A 301 16.67 14.20 -13.62
C THR A 301 15.97 14.86 -12.42
N VAL A 302 16.73 15.64 -11.64
CA VAL A 302 16.14 16.44 -10.56
C VAL A 302 15.00 17.33 -11.09
N GLN A 303 15.16 17.92 -12.28
CA GLN A 303 14.12 18.78 -12.85
C GLN A 303 12.84 17.99 -13.18
N GLU A 304 12.94 16.79 -13.79
CA GLU A 304 11.77 15.94 -14.02
C GLU A 304 11.06 15.57 -12.71
N GLY A 305 11.82 15.34 -11.65
CA GLY A 305 11.27 15.11 -10.32
C GLY A 305 10.52 16.33 -9.78
N LEU A 306 11.13 17.52 -9.85
CA LEU A 306 10.52 18.78 -9.41
C LEU A 306 9.23 19.11 -10.20
N ASP A 307 9.26 18.92 -11.50
CA ASP A 307 8.10 19.15 -12.38
C ASP A 307 6.93 18.20 -12.05
N ALA A 308 7.23 17.00 -11.57
CA ALA A 308 6.21 16.00 -11.23
C ALA A 308 5.55 16.23 -9.85
N ILE A 309 6.14 17.02 -8.93
CA ILE A 309 5.69 17.14 -7.53
C ILE A 309 4.19 17.48 -7.42
N ARG A 310 3.71 18.41 -8.25
CA ARG A 310 2.30 18.83 -8.22
C ARG A 310 1.36 17.67 -8.58
N ASP A 311 1.67 16.92 -9.62
CA ASP A 311 0.91 15.74 -10.02
C ASP A 311 1.02 14.63 -8.98
N VAL A 312 2.22 14.41 -8.44
CA VAL A 312 2.45 13.42 -7.38
C VAL A 312 1.54 13.69 -6.19
N ILE A 313 1.51 14.94 -5.66
CA ILE A 313 0.65 15.31 -4.52
C ILE A 313 -0.83 15.09 -4.86
N TYR A 314 -1.27 15.40 -6.08
CA TYR A 314 -2.63 15.12 -6.53
C TYR A 314 -2.97 13.62 -6.51
N PHE A 315 -2.06 12.77 -7.01
CA PHE A 315 -2.31 11.33 -7.08
C PHE A 315 -2.19 10.63 -5.74
N ILE A 316 -1.16 10.97 -4.93
CA ILE A 316 -0.96 10.32 -3.63
C ILE A 316 -1.85 10.88 -2.52
N GLU A 317 -2.41 12.09 -2.69
CA GLU A 317 -3.37 12.71 -1.75
C GLU A 317 -2.80 12.88 -0.34
N THR A 318 -1.55 13.31 -0.24
CA THR A 318 -0.87 13.65 1.02
C THR A 318 0.17 14.74 0.79
N TYR A 319 0.49 15.45 1.86
CA TYR A 319 1.59 16.43 1.92
C TYR A 319 2.68 16.01 2.91
N ASP A 320 2.64 14.75 3.39
CA ASP A 320 3.73 14.21 4.22
C ASP A 320 5.04 14.21 3.44
N VAL A 321 6.06 14.88 4.00
CA VAL A 321 7.32 15.16 3.30
C VAL A 321 8.02 13.88 2.85
N THR A 322 8.14 12.90 3.74
CA THR A 322 8.81 11.64 3.44
C THR A 322 8.08 10.88 2.35
N THR A 323 6.76 10.85 2.42
CA THR A 323 5.90 10.21 1.42
C THR A 323 6.02 10.87 0.05
N VAL A 324 6.01 12.21 -0.04
CA VAL A 324 6.16 12.94 -1.31
C VAL A 324 7.52 12.68 -1.93
N ARG A 325 8.62 12.77 -1.14
CA ARG A 325 9.99 12.52 -1.60
C ARG A 325 10.16 11.13 -2.23
N ALA A 326 9.61 10.11 -1.59
CA ALA A 326 9.70 8.73 -2.04
C ALA A 326 8.69 8.39 -3.16
N SER A 327 7.53 9.04 -3.19
CA SER A 327 6.51 8.81 -4.22
C SER A 327 6.94 9.31 -5.60
N THR A 328 7.70 10.39 -5.66
CA THR A 328 8.07 11.01 -6.94
C THR A 328 8.85 10.08 -7.86
N PRO A 329 9.96 9.44 -7.44
CA PRO A 329 10.64 8.47 -8.28
C PRO A 329 9.76 7.25 -8.61
N MET A 330 8.92 6.78 -7.68
CA MET A 330 8.00 5.67 -7.94
C MET A 330 6.91 6.03 -8.96
N TYR A 331 6.39 7.24 -8.93
CA TYR A 331 5.44 7.76 -9.93
C TYR A 331 6.06 7.81 -11.34
N LEU A 332 7.30 8.29 -11.45
CA LEU A 332 8.04 8.33 -12.72
C LEU A 332 8.36 6.92 -13.24
N LEU A 333 8.72 6.00 -12.35
CA LEU A 333 8.93 4.59 -12.65
C LEU A 333 7.65 3.92 -13.18
N ALA A 334 6.52 4.15 -12.52
CA ALA A 334 5.24 3.56 -12.90
C ALA A 334 4.79 3.94 -14.31
N ARG A 335 5.09 5.17 -14.75
CA ARG A 335 4.87 5.65 -16.12
C ARG A 335 5.57 4.76 -17.14
N VAL A 336 6.83 4.40 -16.90
CA VAL A 336 7.61 3.54 -17.79
C VAL A 336 7.08 2.11 -17.77
N ILE A 337 6.80 1.54 -16.58
CA ILE A 337 6.21 0.21 -16.44
C ILE A 337 4.92 0.10 -17.27
N LYS A 338 4.03 1.10 -17.14
CA LYS A 338 2.79 1.18 -17.92
C LYS A 338 3.03 1.20 -19.43
N SER A 339 4.03 1.98 -19.89
CA SER A 339 4.35 2.09 -21.33
C SER A 339 4.82 0.76 -21.94
N MET A 340 5.31 -0.16 -21.12
CA MET A 340 5.73 -1.51 -21.51
C MET A 340 4.58 -2.53 -21.49
N GLY A 341 3.35 -2.11 -21.17
CA GLY A 341 2.18 -2.98 -21.11
C GLY A 341 2.10 -3.86 -19.86
N ILE A 342 2.94 -3.62 -18.86
CA ILE A 342 2.92 -4.35 -17.58
C ILE A 342 1.89 -3.72 -16.66
N LYS A 343 1.00 -4.54 -16.10
CA LYS A 343 -0.12 -4.09 -15.27
C LYS A 343 0.06 -4.36 -13.78
N MET A 344 0.99 -5.22 -13.40
CA MET A 344 1.23 -5.61 -12.01
C MET A 344 2.72 -5.76 -11.72
N VAL A 345 3.13 -5.32 -10.53
CA VAL A 345 4.47 -5.53 -9.99
C VAL A 345 4.44 -5.98 -8.53
N LEU A 346 5.41 -6.80 -8.12
CA LEU A 346 5.64 -7.11 -6.72
C LEU A 346 6.65 -6.13 -6.13
N SER A 347 6.44 -5.75 -4.87
CA SER A 347 7.29 -4.84 -4.11
C SER A 347 7.72 -5.44 -2.77
N GLY A 348 8.84 -4.99 -2.23
CA GLY A 348 9.37 -5.36 -0.92
C GLY A 348 8.81 -4.55 0.25
N GLU A 349 7.75 -3.77 0.06
CA GLU A 349 7.14 -2.94 1.11
C GLU A 349 6.62 -3.77 2.28
N GLY A 350 6.70 -3.21 3.49
CA GLY A 350 6.22 -3.83 4.74
C GLY A 350 7.29 -4.56 5.53
N SER A 351 8.42 -4.91 4.93
CA SER A 351 9.50 -5.63 5.61
C SER A 351 10.13 -4.82 6.76
N ASP A 352 10.34 -3.52 6.55
CA ASP A 352 10.95 -2.63 7.55
C ASP A 352 10.10 -2.52 8.81
N GLU A 353 8.79 -2.48 8.66
CA GLU A 353 7.83 -2.40 9.76
C GLU A 353 7.75 -3.70 10.57
N ILE A 354 7.88 -4.84 9.90
CA ILE A 354 7.78 -6.17 10.52
C ILE A 354 9.05 -6.52 11.29
N PHE A 355 10.21 -6.22 10.71
CA PHE A 355 11.52 -6.67 11.21
C PHE A 355 12.38 -5.56 11.83
N GLY A 356 11.82 -4.36 12.02
CA GLY A 356 12.58 -3.24 12.59
C GLY A 356 13.73 -2.81 11.68
N GLY A 357 13.48 -2.66 10.37
CA GLY A 357 14.52 -2.39 9.38
C GLY A 357 14.98 -0.94 9.29
N TYR A 358 14.25 0.01 9.86
CA TYR A 358 14.67 1.41 9.90
C TYR A 358 15.79 1.61 10.92
N LEU A 359 16.77 2.46 10.60
CA LEU A 359 17.97 2.64 11.44
C LEU A 359 17.68 3.08 12.89
N TYR A 360 16.59 3.78 13.12
CA TYR A 360 16.22 4.16 14.49
C TYR A 360 15.88 2.95 15.40
N PHE A 361 15.52 1.80 14.84
CA PHE A 361 15.26 0.57 15.61
C PHE A 361 16.52 0.03 16.31
N HIS A 362 17.73 0.39 15.84
CA HIS A 362 18.98 0.10 16.56
C HIS A 362 19.03 0.73 17.97
N LYS A 363 18.20 1.76 18.20
CA LYS A 363 18.09 2.43 19.50
C LYS A 363 16.92 1.92 20.34
N ALA A 364 16.23 0.87 19.93
CA ALA A 364 15.14 0.27 20.71
C ALA A 364 15.67 -0.20 22.07
N PRO A 365 15.10 0.28 23.20
CA PRO A 365 15.64 -0.01 24.53
C PRO A 365 15.36 -1.44 25.00
N SER A 366 14.43 -2.13 24.36
CA SER A 366 14.07 -3.52 24.68
C SER A 366 13.30 -4.17 23.54
N ALA A 367 13.24 -5.51 23.51
CA ALA A 367 12.41 -6.26 22.59
C ALA A 367 10.92 -5.90 22.69
N LYS A 368 10.45 -5.55 23.88
CA LYS A 368 9.07 -5.04 24.07
C LYS A 368 8.86 -3.72 23.33
N ALA A 369 9.75 -2.75 23.51
CA ALA A 369 9.65 -1.45 22.85
C ALA A 369 9.72 -1.60 21.31
N LEU A 370 10.60 -2.48 20.80
CA LEU A 370 10.70 -2.81 19.40
C LEU A 370 9.38 -3.39 18.89
N HIS A 371 8.83 -4.40 19.57
CA HIS A 371 7.58 -5.06 19.16
C HIS A 371 6.40 -4.08 19.14
N GLU A 372 6.22 -3.30 20.19
CA GLU A 372 5.15 -2.30 20.27
C GLU A 372 5.27 -1.25 19.16
N GLU A 373 6.50 -0.88 18.77
CA GLU A 373 6.72 0.03 17.64
C GLU A 373 6.38 -0.63 16.31
N THR A 374 6.76 -1.89 16.07
CA THR A 374 6.39 -2.61 14.84
C THR A 374 4.87 -2.73 14.70
N VAL A 375 4.15 -3.00 15.77
CA VAL A 375 2.67 -3.02 15.80
C VAL A 375 2.08 -1.65 15.46
N ARG A 376 2.60 -0.56 16.09
CA ARG A 376 2.17 0.82 15.77
C ARG A 376 2.40 1.18 14.31
N LYS A 377 3.58 0.80 13.77
CA LYS A 377 3.93 1.06 12.37
C LYS A 377 2.97 0.34 11.42
N LEU A 378 2.72 -0.95 11.62
CA LEU A 378 1.77 -1.71 10.82
C LEU A 378 0.36 -1.10 10.87
N GLY A 379 -0.08 -0.67 12.06
CA GLY A 379 -1.40 -0.04 12.23
C GLY A 379 -1.55 1.34 11.55
N LYS A 380 -0.44 1.99 11.18
CA LYS A 380 -0.42 3.31 10.51
C LYS A 380 0.05 3.24 9.05
N LEU A 381 0.52 2.09 8.60
CA LEU A 381 1.17 1.93 7.29
C LEU A 381 0.29 2.35 6.11
N TYR A 382 -1.04 2.25 6.25
CA TYR A 382 -2.02 2.66 5.26
C TYR A 382 -2.00 4.17 4.92
N GLN A 383 -1.40 5.00 5.78
CA GLN A 383 -1.26 6.45 5.57
C GLN A 383 0.12 6.85 5.01
N TYR A 384 1.09 5.92 4.98
CA TYR A 384 2.48 6.14 4.58
C TYR A 384 2.88 5.21 3.42
N ASP A 385 3.61 4.14 3.69
CA ASP A 385 4.22 3.31 2.63
C ASP A 385 3.19 2.53 1.80
N CYS A 386 2.10 2.03 2.39
CA CYS A 386 1.01 1.44 1.61
C CYS A 386 0.35 2.46 0.70
N LEU A 387 0.07 3.67 1.22
CA LEU A 387 -0.52 4.75 0.42
C LEU A 387 0.42 5.16 -0.72
N ARG A 388 1.70 5.34 -0.42
CA ARG A 388 2.75 5.67 -1.39
C ARG A 388 2.82 4.63 -2.50
N ALA A 389 3.07 3.38 -2.14
CA ALA A 389 3.24 2.29 -3.11
C ALA A 389 1.98 2.09 -3.96
N ASN A 390 0.79 2.09 -3.32
CA ASN A 390 -0.46 1.92 -4.03
C ASN A 390 -0.75 3.06 -5.01
N LYS A 391 -0.79 4.31 -4.52
CA LYS A 391 -1.26 5.46 -5.30
C LYS A 391 -0.26 5.90 -6.36
N SER A 392 1.06 5.80 -6.10
CA SER A 392 2.08 6.14 -7.11
C SER A 392 2.01 5.21 -8.32
N LEU A 393 1.82 3.91 -8.09
CA LEU A 393 1.66 2.92 -9.17
C LEU A 393 0.30 3.07 -9.86
N ALA A 394 -0.77 3.22 -9.08
CA ALA A 394 -2.13 3.36 -9.60
C ALA A 394 -2.35 4.62 -10.42
N ALA A 395 -1.58 5.70 -10.20
CA ALA A 395 -1.59 6.91 -11.02
C ALA A 395 -1.42 6.60 -12.53
N TRP A 396 -0.74 5.51 -12.84
CA TRP A 396 -0.52 5.02 -14.20
C TRP A 396 -1.24 3.70 -14.52
N GLY A 397 -2.17 3.26 -13.66
CA GLY A 397 -2.88 1.99 -13.84
C GLY A 397 -1.94 0.79 -13.77
N VAL A 398 -1.06 0.76 -12.75
CA VAL A 398 -0.22 -0.39 -12.41
C VAL A 398 -0.57 -0.84 -11.00
N GLU A 399 -0.73 -2.14 -10.79
CA GLU A 399 -0.97 -2.75 -9.48
C GLU A 399 0.33 -3.07 -8.76
N GLY A 400 0.45 -2.66 -7.50
CA GLY A 400 1.51 -3.10 -6.59
C GLY A 400 1.02 -4.19 -5.64
N ARG A 401 1.72 -5.30 -5.57
CA ARG A 401 1.50 -6.38 -4.60
C ARG A 401 2.65 -6.41 -3.59
N VAL A 402 2.31 -6.72 -2.35
CA VAL A 402 3.21 -6.55 -1.20
C VAL A 402 3.26 -7.84 -0.34
N PRO A 403 4.04 -8.86 -0.76
CA PRO A 403 4.04 -10.16 -0.11
C PRO A 403 4.40 -10.15 1.39
N PHE A 404 5.21 -9.20 1.85
CA PHE A 404 5.48 -9.03 3.28
C PHE A 404 4.24 -8.67 4.10
N LEU A 405 3.21 -8.08 3.48
CA LEU A 405 1.95 -7.73 4.13
C LEU A 405 0.83 -8.77 3.90
N ASP A 406 1.17 -9.94 3.37
CA ASP A 406 0.27 -11.08 3.28
C ASP A 406 -0.21 -11.49 4.68
N LYS A 407 -1.52 -11.71 4.85
CA LYS A 407 -2.13 -11.99 6.16
C LYS A 407 -1.51 -13.20 6.87
N GLU A 408 -1.27 -14.31 6.16
CA GLU A 408 -0.69 -15.52 6.74
C GLU A 408 0.80 -15.32 7.04
N PHE A 409 1.53 -14.60 6.18
CA PHE A 409 2.93 -14.28 6.45
C PHE A 409 3.06 -13.36 7.67
N LEU A 410 2.20 -12.35 7.80
CA LEU A 410 2.17 -11.47 8.98
C LEU A 410 1.96 -12.26 10.27
N ASP A 411 1.05 -13.24 10.25
CA ASP A 411 0.78 -14.08 11.42
C ASP A 411 2.02 -14.89 11.84
N VAL A 412 2.83 -15.37 10.88
CA VAL A 412 4.10 -16.03 11.17
C VAL A 412 5.17 -15.06 11.66
N ALA A 413 5.39 -13.98 10.89
CA ALA A 413 6.49 -13.04 11.14
C ALA A 413 6.30 -12.23 12.44
N MET A 414 5.08 -11.85 12.77
CA MET A 414 4.78 -11.08 13.98
C MET A 414 4.72 -11.94 15.26
N ARG A 415 4.54 -13.27 15.11
CA ARG A 415 4.66 -14.22 16.22
C ARG A 415 6.08 -14.66 16.53
N LEU A 416 7.10 -14.30 15.73
CA LEU A 416 8.49 -14.53 16.10
C LEU A 416 8.80 -13.85 17.44
N ASN A 417 9.67 -14.47 18.23
CA ASN A 417 10.18 -13.82 19.45
C ASN A 417 10.81 -12.47 19.10
N PRO A 418 10.34 -11.35 19.66
CA PRO A 418 10.86 -10.02 19.34
C PRO A 418 12.38 -9.85 19.59
N GLU A 419 12.97 -10.63 20.49
CA GLU A 419 14.43 -10.65 20.70
C GLU A 419 15.19 -11.01 19.41
N SER A 420 14.63 -11.88 18.56
CA SER A 420 15.25 -12.28 17.29
C SER A 420 15.28 -11.16 16.24
N LYS A 421 14.55 -10.06 16.47
CA LYS A 421 14.49 -8.87 15.61
C LYS A 421 15.35 -7.72 16.16
N MET A 422 15.86 -7.83 17.37
CA MET A 422 16.73 -6.80 17.96
C MET A 422 18.07 -6.70 17.23
N CYS A 423 18.62 -5.48 17.18
CA CYS A 423 19.92 -5.18 16.57
C CYS A 423 20.89 -4.62 17.63
N PRO A 424 21.37 -5.43 18.58
CA PRO A 424 22.30 -4.95 19.60
C PRO A 424 23.71 -4.78 19.02
N GLY A 425 24.37 -3.68 19.38
CA GLY A 425 25.78 -3.42 19.05
C GLY A 425 26.02 -3.27 17.54
N LYS A 426 26.95 -4.07 17.00
CA LYS A 426 27.37 -4.03 15.58
C LYS A 426 26.60 -4.98 14.68
N THR A 427 25.39 -5.43 15.06
CA THR A 427 24.58 -6.31 14.23
C THR A 427 23.83 -5.52 13.15
N VAL A 428 23.65 -6.13 11.98
CA VAL A 428 22.87 -5.56 10.89
C VAL A 428 21.38 -5.82 11.16
N GLU A 429 20.53 -4.87 10.82
CA GLU A 429 19.07 -4.97 10.92
C GLU A 429 18.52 -6.16 10.10
N LYS A 430 17.35 -6.67 10.50
CA LYS A 430 16.65 -7.79 9.84
C LYS A 430 17.46 -9.10 9.78
N ARG A 431 18.33 -9.35 10.75
CA ARG A 431 19.24 -10.50 10.74
C ARG A 431 18.52 -11.81 10.46
N ILE A 432 17.40 -12.09 11.15
CA ILE A 432 16.63 -13.34 10.96
C ILE A 432 16.11 -13.49 9.52
N LEU A 433 15.75 -12.38 8.85
CA LEU A 433 15.33 -12.39 7.45
C LEU A 433 16.52 -12.65 6.52
N ARG A 434 17.70 -12.11 6.81
CA ARG A 434 18.94 -12.34 6.06
C ARG A 434 19.34 -13.80 6.13
N GLU A 435 19.41 -14.38 7.33
CA GLU A 435 19.70 -15.79 7.56
C GLU A 435 18.71 -16.71 6.84
N ALA A 436 17.44 -16.31 6.73
CA ALA A 436 16.43 -17.10 6.02
C ALA A 436 16.65 -17.19 4.50
N PHE A 437 17.33 -16.21 3.89
CA PHE A 437 17.42 -16.07 2.43
C PHE A 437 18.82 -15.81 1.88
N GLU A 438 19.88 -15.88 2.70
CA GLU A 438 21.26 -15.62 2.26
C GLU A 438 21.73 -16.50 1.10
N ASP A 439 21.25 -17.74 1.02
CA ASP A 439 21.56 -18.66 -0.07
C ASP A 439 20.92 -18.29 -1.42
N MET A 440 19.99 -17.35 -1.43
CA MET A 440 19.29 -16.87 -2.63
C MET A 440 19.87 -15.58 -3.19
N LEU A 441 20.74 -14.91 -2.46
CA LEU A 441 21.22 -13.57 -2.74
C LEU A 441 22.76 -13.55 -2.85
N PRO A 442 23.36 -12.63 -3.65
CA PRO A 442 24.77 -12.33 -3.53
C PRO A 442 25.10 -11.85 -2.10
N GLU A 443 26.26 -12.21 -1.56
CA GLU A 443 26.69 -11.80 -0.21
C GLU A 443 26.67 -10.28 -0.05
N SER A 444 27.08 -9.53 -1.08
CA SER A 444 27.10 -8.07 -1.13
C SER A 444 25.71 -7.43 -1.07
N VAL A 445 24.64 -8.19 -1.29
CA VAL A 445 23.22 -7.77 -1.17
C VAL A 445 22.64 -8.31 0.13
N ALA A 446 22.90 -9.60 0.44
CA ALA A 446 22.37 -10.27 1.63
C ALA A 446 22.78 -9.56 2.94
N TRP A 447 24.00 -9.02 3.01
CA TRP A 447 24.56 -8.39 4.22
C TRP A 447 24.80 -6.89 4.08
N ARG A 448 24.27 -6.26 2.99
CA ARG A 448 24.30 -4.81 2.82
C ARG A 448 23.45 -4.13 3.88
N GLN A 449 23.96 -3.07 4.50
CA GLN A 449 23.19 -2.23 5.41
C GLN A 449 22.04 -1.52 4.67
N LYS A 450 20.96 -1.23 5.40
CA LYS A 450 19.77 -0.55 4.88
C LYS A 450 20.07 0.85 4.37
N GLU A 451 19.69 1.10 3.11
CA GLU A 451 19.51 2.44 2.55
C GLU A 451 18.01 2.76 2.50
N GLN A 452 17.61 3.96 2.89
CA GLN A 452 16.22 4.39 2.67
C GLN A 452 16.00 4.66 1.19
N PHE A 453 14.80 4.36 0.70
CA PHE A 453 14.49 4.52 -0.73
C PHE A 453 14.71 5.96 -1.23
N SER A 454 14.33 6.98 -0.44
CA SER A 454 14.56 8.39 -0.79
C SER A 454 16.03 8.80 -0.86
N ASP A 455 16.92 8.08 -0.16
CA ASP A 455 18.37 8.26 -0.20
C ASP A 455 19.00 7.40 -1.32
N GLY A 456 18.56 6.17 -1.47
CA GLY A 456 19.05 5.20 -2.46
C GLY A 456 18.84 5.63 -3.92
N VAL A 457 17.80 6.41 -4.19
CA VAL A 457 17.54 7.00 -5.53
C VAL A 457 18.50 8.16 -5.89
N GLY A 458 19.30 8.64 -4.94
CA GLY A 458 20.32 9.68 -5.15
C GLY A 458 20.25 10.81 -4.13
N TYR A 459 21.35 11.05 -3.43
CA TYR A 459 21.43 12.04 -2.33
C TYR A 459 21.06 13.47 -2.74
N ASN A 460 21.34 13.87 -3.97
CA ASN A 460 21.02 15.22 -4.47
C ASN A 460 19.51 15.46 -4.59
N TRP A 461 18.67 14.41 -4.60
CA TRP A 461 17.22 14.55 -4.71
C TRP A 461 16.63 15.35 -3.55
N ILE A 462 16.89 14.91 -2.31
CA ILE A 462 16.37 15.57 -1.10
C ILE A 462 16.93 16.99 -0.96
N ASP A 463 18.23 17.17 -1.23
CA ASP A 463 18.88 18.48 -1.12
C ASP A 463 18.29 19.49 -2.10
N SER A 464 17.96 19.04 -3.31
CA SER A 464 17.32 19.88 -4.32
C SER A 464 15.91 20.30 -3.92
N LEU A 465 15.12 19.39 -3.34
CA LEU A 465 13.77 19.70 -2.83
C LEU A 465 13.81 20.77 -1.74
N LYS A 466 14.74 20.63 -0.77
CA LYS A 466 14.95 21.61 0.28
C LYS A 466 15.39 22.97 -0.28
N ALA A 467 16.32 23.00 -1.23
CA ALA A 467 16.78 24.23 -1.86
C ALA A 467 15.66 24.97 -2.59
N VAL A 468 14.80 24.25 -3.32
CA VAL A 468 13.62 24.83 -3.98
C VAL A 468 12.64 25.39 -2.96
N ALA A 469 12.37 24.67 -1.89
CA ALA A 469 11.47 25.13 -0.83
C ALA A 469 12.00 26.38 -0.14
N GLU A 470 13.30 26.43 0.21
CA GLU A 470 13.96 27.59 0.81
C GLU A 470 13.85 28.86 -0.09
N SER A 471 13.94 28.69 -1.39
CA SER A 471 13.82 29.81 -2.34
C SER A 471 12.36 30.23 -2.62
N SER A 472 11.39 29.35 -2.41
CA SER A 472 9.98 29.55 -2.80
C SER A 472 9.11 30.06 -1.66
N VAL A 473 9.51 29.82 -0.41
CA VAL A 473 8.74 30.21 0.79
C VAL A 473 9.51 31.24 1.60
N SER A 474 8.91 32.40 1.84
CA SER A 474 9.53 33.44 2.65
C SER A 474 9.43 33.13 4.16
N ASP A 475 10.29 33.75 4.96
CA ASP A 475 10.22 33.63 6.42
C ASP A 475 8.93 34.22 6.98
N GLU A 476 8.38 35.25 6.34
CA GLU A 476 7.07 35.84 6.67
C GLU A 476 5.93 34.83 6.45
N GLN A 477 5.94 34.09 5.33
CA GLN A 477 4.96 33.03 5.09
C GLN A 477 5.05 31.94 6.16
N MET A 478 6.26 31.55 6.55
CA MET A 478 6.46 30.57 7.63
C MET A 478 5.97 31.08 8.99
N ALA A 479 6.19 32.34 9.32
CA ALA A 479 5.73 32.94 10.57
C ALA A 479 4.18 32.93 10.70
N HIS A 480 3.47 33.00 9.57
CA HIS A 480 2.01 32.96 9.51
C HIS A 480 1.44 31.60 9.07
N ALA A 481 2.27 30.53 9.07
CA ALA A 481 1.87 29.22 8.59
C ALA A 481 0.66 28.61 9.36
N ALA A 482 0.64 28.78 10.69
CA ALA A 482 -0.45 28.27 11.53
C ALA A 482 -1.78 29.05 11.33
N GLU A 483 -1.73 30.32 10.93
CA GLU A 483 -2.91 31.11 10.60
C GLU A 483 -3.50 30.66 9.26
N ARG A 484 -2.64 30.41 8.26
CA ARG A 484 -3.04 29.92 6.94
C ARG A 484 -3.52 28.49 6.96
N PHE A 485 -2.84 27.61 7.72
CA PHE A 485 -3.10 26.17 7.81
C PHE A 485 -3.40 25.77 9.26
N PRO A 486 -4.61 26.03 9.77
CA PRO A 486 -4.95 25.76 11.17
C PRO A 486 -4.98 24.26 11.50
N ILE A 487 -5.17 23.40 10.49
CA ILE A 487 -5.12 21.95 10.61
C ILE A 487 -3.76 21.46 10.11
N ASN A 488 -2.98 20.83 10.98
CA ASN A 488 -1.64 20.33 10.68
C ASN A 488 -0.73 21.42 10.08
N PRO A 489 -0.42 22.50 10.81
CA PRO A 489 0.43 23.57 10.30
C PRO A 489 1.82 23.05 9.94
N PRO A 490 2.38 23.46 8.79
CA PRO A 490 3.71 23.06 8.38
C PRO A 490 4.79 23.60 9.34
N MET A 491 5.81 22.78 9.62
CA MET A 491 6.90 23.07 10.54
C MET A 491 8.16 23.59 9.84
N ASN A 492 8.26 23.46 8.54
CA ASN A 492 9.37 23.91 7.71
C ASN A 492 8.87 24.32 6.31
N LYS A 493 9.74 24.94 5.51
CA LYS A 493 9.39 25.47 4.19
C LYS A 493 9.03 24.40 3.19
N GLU A 494 9.61 23.21 3.28
CA GLU A 494 9.26 22.09 2.40
C GLU A 494 7.83 21.58 2.69
N GLU A 495 7.48 21.39 3.95
CA GLU A 495 6.10 21.08 4.36
C GLU A 495 5.13 22.16 3.91
N TYR A 496 5.51 23.42 4.02
CA TYR A 496 4.69 24.56 3.57
C TYR A 496 4.42 24.48 2.06
N CYS A 497 5.43 24.20 1.24
CA CYS A 497 5.28 24.03 -0.20
C CYS A 497 4.28 22.92 -0.52
N TYR A 498 4.46 21.73 0.06
CA TYR A 498 3.59 20.59 -0.22
C TYR A 498 2.17 20.80 0.30
N ARG A 499 2.04 21.39 1.49
CA ARG A 499 0.73 21.75 2.06
C ARG A 499 -0.02 22.75 1.19
N SER A 500 0.69 23.72 0.61
CA SER A 500 0.10 24.71 -0.29
C SER A 500 -0.42 24.07 -1.57
N ILE A 501 0.37 23.19 -2.20
CA ILE A 501 -0.05 22.45 -3.39
C ILE A 501 -1.24 21.53 -3.09
N PHE A 502 -1.19 20.85 -1.95
CA PHE A 502 -2.28 19.96 -1.52
C PHE A 502 -3.60 20.71 -1.37
N GLU A 503 -3.59 21.89 -0.73
CA GLU A 503 -4.78 22.71 -0.51
C GLU A 503 -5.40 23.24 -1.82
N GLU A 504 -4.57 23.49 -2.85
CA GLU A 504 -5.07 23.86 -4.17
C GLU A 504 -5.88 22.71 -4.83
N HIS A 505 -5.50 21.45 -4.54
CA HIS A 505 -6.20 20.28 -5.04
C HIS A 505 -7.36 19.85 -4.15
N PHE A 506 -7.21 19.99 -2.83
CA PHE A 506 -8.07 19.44 -1.79
C PHE A 506 -8.31 20.47 -0.68
N PRO A 507 -9.18 21.48 -0.92
CA PRO A 507 -9.34 22.62 0.00
C PRO A 507 -10.16 22.32 1.25
N SER A 508 -10.83 21.15 1.36
CA SER A 508 -11.69 20.85 2.50
C SER A 508 -10.90 20.55 3.77
N GLU A 509 -11.51 20.82 4.93
CA GLU A 509 -10.96 20.40 6.22
C GLU A 509 -10.84 18.87 6.34
N SER A 510 -11.78 18.11 5.74
CA SER A 510 -11.74 16.65 5.69
C SER A 510 -10.50 16.15 5.00
N ALA A 511 -10.09 16.79 3.89
CA ALA A 511 -8.84 16.48 3.21
C ALA A 511 -7.62 16.69 4.13
N ALA A 512 -7.53 17.86 4.75
CA ALA A 512 -6.43 18.19 5.64
C ALA A 512 -6.31 17.23 6.83
N ARG A 513 -7.45 16.81 7.42
CA ARG A 513 -7.51 15.86 8.54
C ARG A 513 -7.20 14.42 8.12
N SER A 514 -7.33 14.08 6.83
CA SER A 514 -7.02 12.75 6.30
C SER A 514 -5.52 12.48 6.21
N VAL A 515 -4.69 13.52 6.24
CA VAL A 515 -3.23 13.41 6.26
C VAL A 515 -2.75 13.34 7.71
N PRO A 516 -1.81 12.41 8.05
CA PRO A 516 -1.30 12.32 9.40
C PRO A 516 -0.69 13.63 9.89
N SER A 517 -0.90 13.96 11.16
CA SER A 517 -0.22 15.11 11.78
C SER A 517 1.26 14.84 11.93
N VAL A 518 2.07 15.78 11.50
CA VAL A 518 3.54 15.76 11.57
C VAL A 518 4.05 16.06 13.00
N PRO A 519 5.32 15.72 13.31
CA PRO A 519 6.33 15.32 12.35
C PRO A 519 6.37 13.81 12.12
N SER A 520 6.43 13.38 10.85
CA SER A 520 6.95 12.08 10.47
C SER A 520 8.47 12.15 10.53
N VAL A 521 9.05 11.74 11.66
CA VAL A 521 10.48 11.84 11.91
C VAL A 521 11.15 10.54 11.48
N ALA A 522 11.83 10.52 10.35
CA ALA A 522 12.54 9.34 9.81
C ALA A 522 11.68 8.05 9.83
N CYS A 523 10.42 8.16 9.45
CA CYS A 523 9.46 7.05 9.55
C CYS A 523 9.22 6.55 10.99
N SER A 524 9.69 7.26 12.03
CA SER A 524 9.50 6.87 13.43
C SER A 524 8.17 7.37 14.00
N SER A 525 7.75 6.79 15.12
CA SER A 525 6.65 7.31 15.94
C SER A 525 7.15 8.32 16.99
N ALA A 526 6.23 9.09 17.58
CA ALA A 526 6.57 9.97 18.70
C ALA A 526 7.20 9.21 19.90
N VAL A 527 6.83 7.95 20.09
CA VAL A 527 7.41 7.09 21.15
C VAL A 527 8.84 6.72 20.82
N ALA A 528 9.14 6.37 19.56
CA ALA A 528 10.50 6.00 19.15
C ALA A 528 11.47 7.19 19.19
N LEU A 529 10.97 8.42 19.06
CA LEU A 529 11.79 9.63 19.23
C LEU A 529 12.36 9.79 20.65
N GLU A 530 11.74 9.16 21.64
CA GLU A 530 12.24 9.16 23.02
C GLU A 530 13.38 8.14 23.26
N TRP A 531 13.65 7.24 22.29
CA TRP A 531 14.67 6.20 22.45
C TRP A 531 16.11 6.74 22.40
N ASP A 532 16.33 7.87 21.74
CA ASP A 532 17.63 8.54 21.71
C ASP A 532 17.44 10.07 21.80
N ALA A 533 18.17 10.70 22.73
CA ALA A 533 18.15 12.15 22.90
C ALA A 533 18.58 12.91 21.63
N ALA A 534 19.40 12.29 20.78
CA ALA A 534 19.84 12.88 19.52
C ALA A 534 18.67 13.10 18.55
N PHE A 535 17.64 12.26 18.58
CA PHE A 535 16.47 12.41 17.72
C PHE A 535 15.69 13.70 17.98
N LYS A 536 15.68 14.21 19.22
CA LYS A 536 14.97 15.44 19.62
C LYS A 536 15.56 16.72 19.00
N ASN A 537 16.83 16.65 18.60
CA ASN A 537 17.56 17.80 18.07
C ASN A 537 17.73 17.74 16.53
N MET A 538 17.13 16.77 15.87
CA MET A 538 17.23 16.60 14.42
C MET A 538 16.11 17.37 13.70
N ASN A 539 16.48 18.37 12.92
CA ASN A 539 15.54 19.12 12.10
C ASN A 539 14.99 18.30 10.90
N ASP A 540 15.69 17.24 10.50
CA ASP A 540 15.28 16.31 9.47
C ASP A 540 15.87 14.93 9.76
N PRO A 541 15.13 14.07 10.46
CA PRO A 541 15.54 12.71 10.78
C PRO A 541 15.27 11.75 9.61
N SER A 542 15.63 12.14 8.38
CA SER A 542 15.77 11.20 7.26
C SER A 542 16.88 10.17 7.56
N GLY A 543 16.95 9.08 6.82
CA GLY A 543 17.95 8.03 7.04
C GLY A 543 19.38 8.53 7.24
N ARG A 544 19.79 9.59 6.54
CA ARG A 544 21.10 10.25 6.70
C ARG A 544 21.32 10.88 8.09
N ALA A 545 20.27 11.29 8.78
CA ALA A 545 20.40 11.91 10.09
C ALA A 545 20.82 10.91 11.18
N VAL A 546 20.73 9.62 10.92
CA VAL A 546 21.19 8.52 11.79
C VAL A 546 22.59 8.03 11.37
N ALA A 547 23.36 8.86 10.66
CA ALA A 547 24.68 8.52 10.09
C ALA A 547 25.69 7.97 11.11
N GLY A 548 25.55 8.26 12.42
CA GLY A 548 26.37 7.64 13.46
C GLY A 548 26.21 6.12 13.58
N VAL A 549 25.06 5.56 13.16
CA VAL A 549 24.79 4.12 13.18
C VAL A 549 25.60 3.39 12.11
N HIS A 550 25.75 4.00 10.92
CA HIS A 550 26.54 3.42 9.84
C HIS A 550 28.01 3.21 10.19
N ASN A 551 28.60 4.11 10.98
CA ASN A 551 30.01 4.01 11.38
C ASN A 551 30.25 2.97 12.50
N GLU A 552 29.21 2.53 13.19
CA GLU A 552 29.28 1.55 14.28
C GLU A 552 28.91 0.14 13.84
N ALA A 553 28.24 0.01 12.68
CA ALA A 553 27.76 -1.28 12.15
C ALA A 553 28.79 -2.02 11.27
N TYR A 554 29.88 -1.35 10.85
CA TYR A 554 30.96 -1.94 10.03
C TYR A 554 32.27 -2.08 10.79
#